data_5d9147c74454d5ddda230f94d6aaccb3
#
_entry.id   5d9147c74454d5ddda230f94d6aaccb3
#
_cell.length_a   1.000
_cell.length_b   1.000
_cell.length_c   1.000
_cell.angle_alpha   90.00
_cell.angle_beta   90.00
_cell.angle_gamma   90.00
#
_symmetry.space_group_name_H-M   'P 1'
#
loop_
_entity.id
_entity.type
_entity.pdbx_description
1 polymer ?
#
loop_
_entity_poly.entity_id
_entity_poly.type
_entity_poly.pdbx_seq_one_letter_code
_entity_poly.pdbx_strand_id
1 'polypeptide(L)'
;MDNKHSQKNKPRYFNPRRERTSSQCVCCGSDNLKSSPAILMPFVAHRVFDWAPVVVDESWGLETIKNGNAYSICNSLYCLDCRFLFLDIRFSKKELSRLYDDYRGPQYTSLRESYEPGYSLSNDNLNAGVDFIENVEKFLEAHLSFPLTILDWGGDTGKNTPFKNNNKVFDIYDISNKNVIDGAKIVNKDEAFSKKYKLIVCSNVLEHVPYPSDLLFDILNTMDKNSILYIEVPLEDIIFNNEKDSHLKKKYWHEHINFYSEKSLKRLVENVMLEIVDLRKLKVNTGASASYIFQVACRIKSN
;
A
#
# COMPACT_ATOMS: atom_id res chain seq x y z
N MET A 1 -18.02 45.79 23.97
CA MET A 1 -17.21 45.70 22.71
C MET A 1 -16.55 44.34 22.70
N ASP A 2 -17.27 43.36 22.15
CA ASP A 2 -16.85 41.94 22.15
C ASP A 2 -15.97 41.67 20.92
N ASN A 3 -14.70 41.42 21.19
CA ASN A 3 -13.74 40.97 20.21
C ASN A 3 -13.97 39.48 19.94
N LYS A 4 -14.85 39.12 18.98
CA LYS A 4 -14.93 37.79 18.40
C LYS A 4 -13.75 37.61 17.47
N HIS A 5 -12.68 37.02 17.97
CA HIS A 5 -11.59 36.50 17.14
C HIS A 5 -12.15 35.39 16.25
N SER A 6 -12.20 35.65 14.96
CA SER A 6 -12.48 34.68 13.92
C SER A 6 -11.37 33.61 13.98
N GLN A 7 -11.66 32.47 14.56
CA GLN A 7 -10.87 31.27 14.32
C GLN A 7 -11.05 30.90 12.85
N LYS A 8 -10.10 31.31 11.99
CA LYS A 8 -9.97 30.82 10.62
C LYS A 8 -9.92 29.29 10.70
N ASN A 9 -10.89 28.63 10.07
CA ASN A 9 -10.97 27.19 9.91
C ASN A 9 -9.65 26.66 9.33
N LYS A 10 -8.77 26.17 10.19
CA LYS A 10 -7.66 25.32 9.72
C LYS A 10 -8.29 24.09 9.09
N PRO A 11 -7.84 23.63 7.89
CA PRO A 11 -8.35 22.41 7.32
C PRO A 11 -8.20 21.29 8.34
N ARG A 12 -9.31 20.60 8.64
CA ARG A 12 -9.27 19.41 9.50
C ARG A 12 -8.56 18.32 8.70
N TYR A 13 -7.29 18.09 9.02
CA TYR A 13 -6.58 16.92 8.50
C TYR A 13 -7.35 15.67 8.87
N PHE A 14 -7.58 14.83 7.88
CA PHE A 14 -8.15 13.53 8.12
C PHE A 14 -7.19 12.72 9.01
N ASN A 15 -7.67 12.28 10.17
CA ASN A 15 -6.91 11.49 11.12
C ASN A 15 -7.78 10.30 11.56
N PRO A 16 -7.63 9.12 10.92
CA PRO A 16 -8.40 7.93 11.30
C PRO A 16 -8.06 7.49 12.72
N ARG A 17 -9.00 6.85 13.39
CA ARG A 17 -8.75 6.25 14.71
C ARG A 17 -7.61 5.25 14.63
N ARG A 18 -6.70 5.30 15.61
CA ARG A 18 -5.54 4.40 15.71
C ARG A 18 -5.90 3.18 16.54
N GLU A 19 -6.72 2.32 16.00
CA GLU A 19 -7.20 1.11 16.65
C GLU A 19 -6.46 -0.11 16.13
N ARG A 20 -6.24 -1.10 17.00
CA ARG A 20 -5.68 -2.40 16.60
C ARG A 20 -6.61 -3.13 15.62
N THR A 21 -7.91 -3.06 15.91
CA THR A 21 -8.98 -3.55 15.03
C THR A 21 -9.82 -2.36 14.62
N SER A 22 -9.84 -2.03 13.34
CA SER A 22 -10.53 -0.84 12.84
C SER A 22 -12.03 -0.90 13.06
N SER A 23 -12.59 0.15 13.66
CA SER A 23 -14.03 0.38 13.77
C SER A 23 -14.54 1.42 12.76
N GLN A 24 -13.65 2.06 12.00
CA GLN A 24 -13.99 3.02 10.94
C GLN A 24 -13.12 2.81 9.69
N CYS A 25 -13.55 3.34 8.58
CA CYS A 25 -12.81 3.31 7.33
C CYS A 25 -11.50 4.12 7.44
N VAL A 26 -10.36 3.47 7.31
CA VAL A 26 -9.04 4.13 7.40
C VAL A 26 -8.72 5.01 6.19
N CYS A 27 -9.54 4.93 5.14
CA CYS A 27 -9.43 5.75 3.93
C CYS A 27 -10.24 7.05 4.01
N CYS A 28 -11.49 7.01 4.52
CA CYS A 28 -12.39 8.17 4.51
C CYS A 28 -13.00 8.54 5.86
N GLY A 29 -12.75 7.76 6.92
CA GLY A 29 -13.25 8.03 8.26
C GLY A 29 -14.73 7.66 8.51
N SER A 30 -15.39 7.02 7.56
CA SER A 30 -16.79 6.61 7.69
C SER A 30 -16.93 5.42 8.64
N ASP A 31 -17.97 5.45 9.49
CA ASP A 31 -18.39 4.32 10.32
C ASP A 31 -19.39 3.40 9.57
N ASN A 32 -19.76 3.74 8.32
CA ASN A 32 -20.71 2.98 7.50
C ASN A 32 -20.02 1.77 6.84
N LEU A 33 -19.76 0.74 7.64
CA LEU A 33 -19.02 -0.45 7.26
C LEU A 33 -19.89 -1.69 7.23
N LYS A 34 -19.65 -2.56 6.24
CA LYS A 34 -20.03 -3.97 6.27
C LYS A 34 -18.82 -4.80 6.66
N SER A 35 -19.02 -5.85 7.45
CA SER A 35 -17.97 -6.77 7.88
C SER A 35 -18.33 -8.21 7.58
N SER A 36 -17.32 -9.03 7.41
CA SER A 36 -17.46 -10.49 7.29
C SER A 36 -16.21 -11.17 7.84
N PRO A 37 -16.36 -12.32 8.51
CA PRO A 37 -15.23 -13.09 9.00
C PRO A 37 -14.26 -13.46 7.87
N ALA A 38 -12.96 -13.33 8.17
CA ALA A 38 -11.87 -13.70 7.27
C ALA A 38 -10.72 -14.33 8.06
N ILE A 39 -9.75 -14.90 7.37
CA ILE A 39 -8.51 -15.40 7.95
C ILE A 39 -7.32 -14.60 7.46
N LEU A 40 -6.30 -14.46 8.31
CA LEU A 40 -4.99 -14.00 7.88
C LEU A 40 -4.19 -15.21 7.43
N MET A 41 -3.55 -15.14 6.27
CA MET A 41 -2.76 -16.24 5.73
C MET A 41 -1.63 -16.64 6.70
N PRO A 42 -1.35 -17.94 6.87
CA PRO A 42 -0.41 -18.44 7.88
C PRO A 42 0.98 -17.81 7.79
N PHE A 43 1.52 -17.63 6.59
CA PHE A 43 2.80 -16.94 6.37
C PHE A 43 2.79 -15.53 6.95
N VAL A 44 1.75 -14.74 6.65
CA VAL A 44 1.64 -13.34 7.14
C VAL A 44 1.45 -13.33 8.66
N ALA A 45 0.62 -14.24 9.20
CA ALA A 45 0.40 -14.37 10.64
C ALA A 45 1.71 -14.71 11.38
N HIS A 46 2.52 -15.64 10.85
CA HIS A 46 3.82 -15.96 11.39
C HIS A 46 4.74 -14.73 11.43
N ARG A 47 4.87 -14.03 10.31
CA ARG A 47 5.74 -12.83 10.20
C ARG A 47 5.27 -11.69 11.10
N VAL A 48 3.97 -11.39 11.08
CA VAL A 48 3.41 -10.24 11.80
C VAL A 48 3.38 -10.48 13.31
N PHE A 49 2.91 -11.67 13.74
CA PHE A 49 2.67 -11.95 15.16
C PHE A 49 3.81 -12.73 15.82
N ASP A 50 4.79 -13.18 15.04
CA ASP A 50 5.84 -14.10 15.53
C ASP A 50 5.23 -15.40 16.08
N TRP A 51 4.27 -15.94 15.38
CA TRP A 51 3.43 -17.03 15.80
C TRP A 51 3.32 -18.09 14.71
N ALA A 52 3.96 -19.25 14.93
CA ALA A 52 3.81 -20.40 14.06
C ALA A 52 2.42 -21.03 14.23
N PRO A 53 1.77 -21.47 13.16
CA PRO A 53 0.49 -22.17 13.25
C PRO A 53 0.61 -23.41 14.13
N VAL A 54 -0.42 -23.63 14.93
CA VAL A 54 -0.55 -24.85 15.73
C VAL A 54 -1.74 -25.67 15.25
N VAL A 55 -1.61 -26.98 15.33
CA VAL A 55 -2.74 -27.86 15.06
C VAL A 55 -3.66 -27.86 16.27
N VAL A 56 -4.93 -27.57 16.05
CA VAL A 56 -5.98 -27.72 17.08
C VAL A 56 -6.54 -29.13 16.96
N ASP A 57 -6.33 -29.92 17.98
CA ASP A 57 -6.77 -31.30 18.04
C ASP A 57 -7.34 -31.63 19.44
N GLU A 58 -7.59 -32.88 19.72
CA GLU A 58 -8.18 -33.36 20.98
C GLU A 58 -7.35 -33.00 22.23
N SER A 59 -6.03 -32.75 22.07
CA SER A 59 -5.17 -32.37 23.20
C SER A 59 -5.52 -30.99 23.79
N TRP A 60 -6.26 -30.15 23.05
CA TRP A 60 -6.74 -28.85 23.51
C TRP A 60 -7.94 -28.94 24.45
N GLY A 61 -8.53 -30.13 24.62
CA GLY A 61 -9.69 -30.33 25.49
C GLY A 61 -10.96 -29.61 25.02
N LEU A 62 -11.06 -29.30 23.74
CA LEU A 62 -12.17 -28.56 23.14
C LEU A 62 -13.10 -29.53 22.38
N GLU A 63 -14.00 -30.17 23.10
CA GLU A 63 -14.90 -31.21 22.55
C GLU A 63 -15.83 -30.69 21.45
N THR A 64 -16.07 -29.38 21.41
CA THR A 64 -16.96 -28.73 20.42
C THR A 64 -16.24 -28.33 19.12
N ILE A 65 -14.91 -28.36 19.08
CA ILE A 65 -14.13 -28.05 17.88
C ILE A 65 -13.90 -29.36 17.09
N LYS A 66 -14.51 -29.42 15.92
CA LYS A 66 -14.28 -30.51 14.96
C LYS A 66 -13.12 -30.17 14.04
N ASN A 67 -12.46 -31.17 13.50
CA ASN A 67 -11.38 -31.03 12.53
C ASN A 67 -11.79 -30.08 11.38
N GLY A 68 -10.96 -29.10 11.10
CA GLY A 68 -11.17 -28.11 10.07
C GLY A 68 -12.05 -26.91 10.44
N ASN A 69 -12.59 -26.86 11.67
CA ASN A 69 -13.30 -25.67 12.17
C ASN A 69 -12.32 -24.76 12.93
N ALA A 70 -12.08 -23.57 12.39
CA ALA A 70 -11.34 -22.54 13.09
C ALA A 70 -12.22 -21.28 13.24
N TYR A 71 -12.09 -20.60 14.39
CA TYR A 71 -12.68 -19.28 14.52
C TYR A 71 -11.86 -18.28 13.73
N SER A 72 -12.55 -17.37 13.01
CA SER A 72 -11.90 -16.24 12.39
C SER A 72 -11.37 -15.29 13.46
N ILE A 73 -10.14 -14.82 13.27
CA ILE A 73 -9.48 -13.84 14.14
C ILE A 73 -9.47 -12.44 13.53
N CYS A 74 -9.95 -12.27 12.30
CA CYS A 74 -10.02 -11.00 11.58
C CYS A 74 -11.28 -10.89 10.73
N ASN A 75 -11.52 -9.70 10.22
CA ASN A 75 -12.65 -9.44 9.34
C ASN A 75 -12.22 -8.70 8.07
N SER A 76 -12.94 -8.96 7.00
CA SER A 76 -12.95 -8.12 5.81
C SER A 76 -13.97 -7.00 6.01
N LEU A 77 -13.50 -5.75 5.97
CA LEU A 77 -14.35 -4.56 6.10
C LEU A 77 -14.52 -3.88 4.75
N TYR A 78 -15.77 -3.52 4.43
CA TYR A 78 -16.11 -2.78 3.21
C TYR A 78 -16.83 -1.48 3.55
N CYS A 79 -16.26 -0.37 3.16
CA CYS A 79 -16.85 0.95 3.35
C CYS A 79 -17.90 1.23 2.28
N LEU A 80 -19.17 1.43 2.69
CA LEU A 80 -20.26 1.75 1.79
C LEU A 80 -20.15 3.16 1.18
N ASP A 81 -19.43 4.07 1.85
CA ASP A 81 -19.30 5.45 1.40
C ASP A 81 -18.22 5.62 0.33
N CYS A 82 -17.02 5.04 0.52
CA CYS A 82 -15.93 5.18 -0.45
C CYS A 82 -15.60 3.90 -1.24
N ARG A 83 -16.23 2.76 -0.93
CA ARG A 83 -16.00 1.47 -1.59
C ARG A 83 -14.59 0.92 -1.38
N PHE A 84 -14.01 1.19 -0.22
CA PHE A 84 -12.73 0.66 0.20
C PHE A 84 -12.92 -0.69 0.89
N LEU A 85 -12.19 -1.71 0.45
CA LEU A 85 -12.20 -3.04 1.06
C LEU A 85 -10.87 -3.26 1.76
N PHE A 86 -10.90 -3.62 3.05
CA PHE A 86 -9.67 -3.70 3.84
C PHE A 86 -9.78 -4.69 4.99
N LEU A 87 -8.60 -5.17 5.43
CA LEU A 87 -8.46 -5.97 6.64
C LEU A 87 -8.74 -5.10 7.87
N ASP A 88 -9.46 -5.60 8.86
CA ASP A 88 -9.72 -4.86 10.10
C ASP A 88 -8.47 -4.71 10.99
N ILE A 89 -7.57 -5.68 11.01
CA ILE A 89 -6.34 -5.63 11.81
C ILE A 89 -5.36 -4.64 11.19
N ARG A 90 -4.90 -3.69 12.01
CA ARG A 90 -3.89 -2.69 11.63
C ARG A 90 -2.53 -3.05 12.24
N PHE A 91 -1.57 -3.37 11.39
CA PHE A 91 -0.24 -3.78 11.82
C PHE A 91 0.53 -2.60 12.41
N SER A 92 1.23 -2.84 13.51
CA SER A 92 2.17 -1.87 14.09
C SER A 92 3.45 -1.78 13.25
N LYS A 93 4.24 -0.73 13.49
CA LYS A 93 5.56 -0.58 12.83
C LYS A 93 6.47 -1.79 13.05
N LYS A 94 6.49 -2.36 14.28
CA LYS A 94 7.29 -3.56 14.60
C LYS A 94 6.83 -4.79 13.81
N GLU A 95 5.52 -4.94 13.64
CA GLU A 95 4.95 -6.05 12.88
C GLU A 95 5.23 -5.92 11.38
N LEU A 96 5.13 -4.71 10.84
CA LEU A 96 5.53 -4.45 9.45
C LEU A 96 7.03 -4.69 9.23
N SER A 97 7.87 -4.22 10.16
CA SER A 97 9.31 -4.49 10.09
C SER A 97 9.60 -5.99 10.02
N ARG A 98 8.94 -6.82 10.86
CA ARG A 98 9.08 -8.27 10.78
C ARG A 98 8.54 -8.87 9.47
N LEU A 99 7.42 -8.36 8.97
CA LEU A 99 6.83 -8.84 7.72
C LEU A 99 7.78 -8.65 6.54
N TYR A 100 8.46 -7.48 6.48
CA TYR A 100 9.34 -7.11 5.37
C TYR A 100 10.84 -7.32 5.64
N ASP A 101 11.21 -7.89 6.80
CA ASP A 101 12.59 -8.27 7.06
C ASP A 101 13.05 -9.32 6.06
N ASP A 102 14.24 -9.12 5.46
CA ASP A 102 14.75 -9.93 4.34
C ASP A 102 13.74 -10.10 3.19
N TYR A 103 12.94 -9.06 2.89
CA TYR A 103 11.85 -9.13 1.91
C TYR A 103 12.33 -9.66 0.55
N ARG A 104 11.74 -10.77 0.10
CA ARG A 104 12.14 -11.50 -1.11
C ARG A 104 13.59 -12.02 -1.11
N GLY A 105 14.29 -11.96 0.01
CA GLY A 105 15.60 -12.56 0.21
C GLY A 105 15.51 -14.06 0.55
N PRO A 106 16.67 -14.71 0.82
CA PRO A 106 16.71 -16.16 1.00
C PRO A 106 15.88 -16.68 2.18
N GLN A 107 15.91 -16.01 3.33
CA GLN A 107 15.16 -16.44 4.53
C GLN A 107 13.66 -16.22 4.34
N TYR A 108 13.26 -15.07 3.83
CA TYR A 108 11.88 -14.77 3.49
C TYR A 108 11.32 -15.78 2.48
N THR A 109 12.04 -16.03 1.40
CA THR A 109 11.63 -16.94 0.32
C THR A 109 11.51 -18.38 0.83
N SER A 110 12.48 -18.87 1.61
CA SER A 110 12.46 -20.21 2.19
C SER A 110 11.28 -20.40 3.16
N LEU A 111 11.05 -19.43 4.05
CA LEU A 111 9.92 -19.48 4.96
C LEU A 111 8.59 -19.47 4.20
N ARG A 112 8.46 -18.56 3.21
CA ARG A 112 7.23 -18.45 2.43
C ARG A 112 6.95 -19.70 1.60
N GLU A 113 7.97 -20.29 0.99
CA GLU A 113 7.84 -21.55 0.24
C GLU A 113 7.30 -22.69 1.12
N SER A 114 7.64 -22.72 2.42
CA SER A 114 7.12 -23.72 3.35
C SER A 114 5.60 -23.59 3.62
N TYR A 115 5.04 -22.40 3.49
CA TYR A 115 3.61 -22.11 3.61
C TYR A 115 2.87 -22.11 2.27
N GLU A 116 3.55 -21.67 1.22
CA GLU A 116 3.01 -21.41 -0.12
C GLU A 116 3.92 -22.07 -1.17
N PRO A 117 3.78 -23.40 -1.38
CA PRO A 117 4.61 -24.12 -2.35
C PRO A 117 4.54 -23.52 -3.76
N GLY A 118 5.70 -23.31 -4.39
CA GLY A 118 5.84 -22.64 -5.69
C GLY A 118 6.10 -21.14 -5.61
N TYR A 119 6.20 -20.56 -4.41
CA TYR A 119 6.51 -19.15 -4.25
C TYR A 119 7.89 -18.77 -4.82
N SER A 120 8.89 -19.64 -4.71
CA SER A 120 10.24 -19.38 -5.21
C SER A 120 10.23 -18.99 -6.71
N LEU A 121 9.49 -19.72 -7.53
CA LEU A 121 9.33 -19.40 -8.96
C LEU A 121 8.63 -18.04 -9.19
N SER A 122 7.61 -17.76 -8.38
CA SER A 122 6.91 -16.46 -8.43
C SER A 122 7.83 -15.31 -8.02
N ASN A 123 8.70 -15.55 -7.03
CA ASN A 123 9.67 -14.55 -6.56
C ASN A 123 10.70 -14.18 -7.65
N ASP A 124 11.17 -15.15 -8.43
CA ASP A 124 12.09 -14.89 -9.55
C ASP A 124 11.44 -14.00 -10.61
N ASN A 125 10.17 -14.25 -10.95
CA ASN A 125 9.41 -13.40 -11.86
C ASN A 125 9.23 -11.97 -11.33
N LEU A 126 8.92 -11.81 -10.04
CA LEU A 126 8.78 -10.50 -9.40
C LEU A 126 10.11 -9.73 -9.36
N ASN A 127 11.23 -10.44 -9.12
CA ASN A 127 12.58 -9.86 -9.11
C ASN A 127 13.07 -9.52 -10.53
N ALA A 128 12.47 -10.07 -11.58
CA ALA A 128 12.78 -9.70 -12.97
C ALA A 128 12.42 -8.24 -13.31
N GLY A 129 11.50 -7.64 -12.55
CA GLY A 129 10.98 -6.29 -12.75
C GLY A 129 9.74 -6.29 -13.63
N VAL A 130 9.15 -5.11 -13.79
CA VAL A 130 7.93 -4.94 -14.61
C VAL A 130 8.28 -4.50 -16.05
N ASP A 131 7.49 -4.91 -17.02
CA ASP A 131 7.67 -4.62 -18.44
C ASP A 131 6.96 -3.36 -18.93
N PHE A 132 6.20 -2.68 -18.04
CA PHE A 132 5.36 -1.54 -18.41
C PHE A 132 5.90 -0.17 -17.94
N ILE A 133 7.19 -0.06 -17.55
CA ILE A 133 7.80 1.21 -17.10
C ILE A 133 7.68 2.31 -18.14
N GLU A 134 7.88 2.00 -19.43
CA GLU A 134 7.67 2.99 -20.51
C GLU A 134 6.24 3.54 -20.56
N ASN A 135 5.24 2.74 -20.20
CA ASN A 135 3.86 3.23 -20.09
C ASN A 135 3.69 4.18 -18.91
N VAL A 136 4.40 3.94 -17.79
CA VAL A 136 4.43 4.87 -16.65
C VAL A 136 5.09 6.18 -17.05
N GLU A 137 6.23 6.14 -17.72
CA GLU A 137 6.95 7.32 -18.17
C GLU A 137 6.10 8.17 -19.14
N LYS A 138 5.50 7.56 -20.14
CA LYS A 138 4.56 8.24 -21.07
C LYS A 138 3.36 8.86 -20.36
N PHE A 139 2.84 8.21 -19.33
CA PHE A 139 1.74 8.77 -18.52
C PHE A 139 2.18 10.00 -17.75
N LEU A 140 3.39 10.02 -17.23
CA LEU A 140 3.90 11.10 -16.38
C LEU A 140 4.50 12.26 -17.18
N GLU A 141 5.00 12.02 -18.38
CA GLU A 141 5.78 12.98 -19.18
C GLU A 141 5.04 14.32 -19.39
N ALA A 142 3.71 14.26 -19.60
CA ALA A 142 2.87 15.44 -19.78
C ALA A 142 2.75 16.33 -18.53
N HIS A 143 3.10 15.81 -17.36
CA HIS A 143 2.93 16.48 -16.06
C HIS A 143 4.26 16.90 -15.44
N LEU A 144 5.40 16.56 -16.05
CA LEU A 144 6.73 16.76 -15.50
C LEU A 144 7.50 17.88 -16.19
N SER A 145 8.37 18.54 -15.43
CA SER A 145 9.33 19.54 -15.93
C SER A 145 10.76 19.05 -15.72
N PHE A 146 11.46 18.82 -16.80
CA PHE A 146 12.85 18.32 -16.78
C PHE A 146 13.87 19.46 -16.53
N PRO A 147 15.06 19.16 -15.97
CA PRO A 147 15.50 17.87 -15.48
C PRO A 147 14.78 17.45 -14.18
N LEU A 148 14.71 16.13 -13.91
CA LEU A 148 14.03 15.59 -12.74
C LEU A 148 14.97 15.46 -11.54
N THR A 149 14.40 15.60 -10.33
CA THR A 149 14.88 15.04 -9.08
C THR A 149 13.85 14.01 -8.65
N ILE A 150 14.27 12.77 -8.40
CA ILE A 150 13.36 11.63 -8.17
C ILE A 150 13.56 11.07 -6.77
N LEU A 151 12.47 10.83 -6.06
CA LEU A 151 12.39 10.00 -4.87
C LEU A 151 11.46 8.83 -5.13
N ASP A 152 11.95 7.61 -5.00
CA ASP A 152 11.13 6.39 -5.06
C ASP A 152 10.85 5.91 -3.64
N TRP A 153 9.61 6.12 -3.20
CA TRP A 153 9.15 5.76 -1.86
C TRP A 153 8.58 4.34 -1.84
N GLY A 154 9.35 3.42 -1.27
CA GLY A 154 9.11 1.98 -1.37
C GLY A 154 9.69 1.39 -2.66
N GLY A 155 10.79 1.98 -3.16
CA GLY A 155 11.38 1.65 -4.46
C GLY A 155 12.16 0.34 -4.50
N ASP A 156 12.24 -0.41 -3.39
CA ASP A 156 12.98 -1.67 -3.29
C ASP A 156 14.43 -1.51 -3.79
N THR A 157 14.77 -2.13 -4.90
CA THR A 157 16.11 -2.03 -5.51
C THR A 157 16.26 -0.84 -6.48
N GLY A 158 15.21 -0.10 -6.78
CA GLY A 158 15.17 0.94 -7.80
C GLY A 158 15.03 0.45 -9.23
N LYS A 159 14.89 -0.86 -9.43
CA LYS A 159 14.81 -1.46 -10.77
C LYS A 159 13.60 -0.98 -11.57
N ASN A 160 12.50 -0.69 -10.88
CA ASN A 160 11.23 -0.26 -11.47
C ASN A 160 11.01 1.26 -11.40
N THR A 161 12.00 2.04 -10.96
CA THR A 161 11.88 3.50 -10.89
C THR A 161 11.77 4.10 -12.29
N PRO A 162 10.71 4.86 -12.63
CA PRO A 162 10.58 5.50 -13.93
C PRO A 162 11.63 6.61 -14.09
N PHE A 163 12.04 6.85 -15.33
CA PHE A 163 13.07 7.84 -15.72
C PHE A 163 14.45 7.62 -15.10
N LYS A 164 14.73 6.45 -14.52
CA LYS A 164 16.06 6.14 -13.94
C LYS A 164 17.19 6.27 -14.95
N ASN A 165 16.94 5.90 -16.23
CA ASN A 165 17.95 5.98 -17.29
C ASN A 165 18.27 7.42 -17.71
N ASN A 166 17.40 8.38 -17.43
CA ASN A 166 17.53 9.79 -17.76
C ASN A 166 18.16 10.60 -16.63
N ASN A 167 18.43 9.98 -15.49
CA ASN A 167 18.95 10.61 -14.29
C ASN A 167 20.24 9.92 -13.84
N LYS A 168 21.29 10.72 -13.58
CA LYS A 168 22.57 10.17 -13.10
C LYS A 168 22.47 9.57 -11.70
N VAL A 169 21.61 10.14 -10.85
CA VAL A 169 21.34 9.71 -9.48
C VAL A 169 19.89 9.97 -9.14
N PHE A 170 19.27 9.03 -8.44
CA PHE A 170 17.92 9.18 -7.86
C PHE A 170 17.90 8.56 -6.46
N ASP A 171 17.04 9.10 -5.60
CA ASP A 171 16.94 8.68 -4.20
C ASP A 171 15.86 7.60 -4.03
N ILE A 172 16.17 6.61 -3.17
CA ILE A 172 15.23 5.55 -2.76
C ILE A 172 15.07 5.59 -1.25
N TYR A 173 13.83 5.64 -0.78
CA TYR A 173 13.48 5.37 0.60
C TYR A 173 12.72 4.05 0.68
N ASP A 174 13.31 3.05 1.32
CA ASP A 174 12.71 1.73 1.50
C ASP A 174 13.01 1.17 2.88
N ILE A 175 12.09 0.34 3.42
CA ILE A 175 12.24 -0.30 4.74
C ILE A 175 12.96 -1.64 4.68
N SER A 176 13.16 -2.21 3.50
CA SER A 176 13.73 -3.55 3.29
C SER A 176 15.27 -3.58 3.37
N ASN A 177 15.94 -2.42 3.34
CA ASN A 177 17.40 -2.28 3.37
C ASN A 177 18.16 -3.10 2.32
N LYS A 178 17.57 -3.32 1.15
CA LYS A 178 18.20 -4.06 0.05
C LYS A 178 19.30 -3.25 -0.66
N ASN A 179 20.20 -3.97 -1.31
CA ASN A 179 21.13 -3.35 -2.26
C ASN A 179 20.38 -2.78 -3.45
N VAL A 180 20.71 -1.55 -3.80
CA VAL A 180 20.08 -0.83 -4.92
C VAL A 180 20.92 -0.94 -6.18
N ILE A 181 20.29 -0.71 -7.34
CA ILE A 181 20.96 -0.68 -8.64
C ILE A 181 21.89 0.54 -8.78
N ASP A 182 22.79 0.50 -9.76
CA ASP A 182 23.66 1.63 -10.09
C ASP A 182 22.83 2.88 -10.42
N GLY A 183 23.27 4.04 -9.90
CA GLY A 183 22.56 5.30 -10.02
C GLY A 183 21.49 5.53 -8.94
N ALA A 184 21.07 4.50 -8.21
CA ALA A 184 20.17 4.67 -7.07
C ALA A 184 20.96 4.96 -5.78
N LYS A 185 20.42 5.83 -4.93
CA LYS A 185 20.97 6.16 -3.61
C LYS A 185 19.91 5.90 -2.55
N ILE A 186 20.24 5.05 -1.57
CA ILE A 186 19.41 4.86 -0.39
C ILE A 186 19.46 6.14 0.46
N VAL A 187 18.31 6.62 0.87
CA VAL A 187 18.16 7.74 1.82
C VAL A 187 17.27 7.31 2.99
N ASN A 188 17.57 7.82 4.17
CA ASN A 188 16.66 7.68 5.30
C ASN A 188 15.56 8.75 5.22
N LYS A 189 14.58 8.68 6.15
CA LYS A 189 13.41 9.56 6.14
C LYS A 189 13.79 11.04 6.32
N ASP A 190 14.74 11.34 7.18
CA ASP A 190 15.18 12.71 7.47
C ASP A 190 15.93 13.30 6.26
N GLU A 191 16.75 12.50 5.59
CA GLU A 191 17.41 12.89 4.34
C GLU A 191 16.39 13.16 3.24
N ALA A 192 15.38 12.30 3.08
CA ALA A 192 14.29 12.52 2.13
C ALA A 192 13.53 13.82 2.42
N PHE A 193 13.23 14.11 3.69
CA PHE A 193 12.51 15.33 4.11
C PHE A 193 13.34 16.61 3.95
N SER A 194 14.68 16.51 3.92
CA SER A 194 15.57 17.66 3.73
C SER A 194 15.55 18.22 2.31
N LYS A 195 14.90 17.53 1.37
CA LYS A 195 14.87 17.88 -0.07
C LYS A 195 13.45 18.03 -0.58
N LYS A 196 13.32 18.66 -1.75
CA LYS A 196 12.10 18.68 -2.57
C LYS A 196 12.39 18.00 -3.90
N TYR A 197 11.48 17.12 -4.29
CA TYR A 197 11.63 16.31 -5.50
C TYR A 197 10.57 16.71 -6.53
N LYS A 198 10.94 16.69 -7.80
CA LYS A 198 10.02 16.96 -8.90
C LYS A 198 9.11 15.77 -9.19
N LEU A 199 9.63 14.56 -9.00
CA LEU A 199 8.86 13.33 -9.10
C LEU A 199 9.04 12.52 -7.83
N ILE A 200 7.95 12.19 -7.18
CA ILE A 200 7.91 11.20 -6.10
C ILE A 200 7.11 10.01 -6.62
N VAL A 201 7.69 8.82 -6.50
CA VAL A 201 7.05 7.56 -6.89
C VAL A 201 6.59 6.84 -5.63
N CYS A 202 5.36 6.34 -5.62
CA CYS A 202 4.78 5.49 -4.58
C CYS A 202 4.01 4.36 -5.27
N SER A 203 4.74 3.37 -5.74
CA SER A 203 4.22 2.25 -6.53
C SER A 203 4.14 0.98 -5.69
N ASN A 204 2.95 0.38 -5.62
CA ASN A 204 2.69 -0.86 -4.87
C ASN A 204 3.12 -0.78 -3.38
N VAL A 205 2.73 0.30 -2.70
CA VAL A 205 3.02 0.54 -1.28
C VAL A 205 1.74 0.73 -0.46
N LEU A 206 0.77 1.50 -0.98
CA LEU A 206 -0.42 1.88 -0.21
C LEU A 206 -1.31 0.69 0.18
N GLU A 207 -1.28 -0.38 -0.58
CA GLU A 207 -2.01 -1.62 -0.29
C GLU A 207 -1.47 -2.38 0.93
N HIS A 208 -0.24 -2.10 1.34
CA HIS A 208 0.44 -2.77 2.44
C HIS A 208 0.41 -2.01 3.76
N VAL A 209 0.15 -0.71 3.74
CA VAL A 209 0.31 0.14 4.93
C VAL A 209 -0.98 0.24 5.76
N PRO A 210 -0.89 0.22 7.11
CA PRO A 210 -2.07 0.25 7.97
C PRO A 210 -2.89 1.54 7.82
N TYR A 211 -2.23 2.67 7.64
CA TYR A 211 -2.82 4.00 7.53
C TYR A 211 -2.26 4.73 6.32
N PRO A 212 -2.86 4.54 5.13
CA PRO A 212 -2.35 5.12 3.87
C PRO A 212 -2.23 6.65 3.90
N SER A 213 -3.11 7.33 4.62
CA SER A 213 -3.04 8.79 4.77
C SER A 213 -1.76 9.26 5.48
N ASP A 214 -1.24 8.48 6.45
CA ASP A 214 -0.02 8.85 7.17
C ASP A 214 1.19 8.80 6.24
N LEU A 215 1.26 7.77 5.41
CA LEU A 215 2.31 7.65 4.41
C LEU A 215 2.25 8.81 3.42
N LEU A 216 1.06 9.18 2.95
CA LEU A 216 0.90 10.31 2.05
C LEU A 216 1.25 11.65 2.72
N PHE A 217 0.95 11.84 4.02
CA PHE A 217 1.42 13.01 4.77
C PHE A 217 2.95 13.04 4.92
N ASP A 218 3.59 11.89 5.10
CA ASP A 218 5.06 11.81 5.08
C ASP A 218 5.61 12.24 3.71
N ILE A 219 5.04 11.74 2.62
CA ILE A 219 5.43 12.10 1.25
C ILE A 219 5.27 13.59 0.99
N LEU A 220 4.20 14.24 1.50
CA LEU A 220 4.01 15.69 1.34
C LEU A 220 5.20 16.52 1.84
N ASN A 221 5.94 16.03 2.86
CA ASN A 221 7.14 16.72 3.33
C ASN A 221 8.28 16.73 2.28
N THR A 222 8.19 15.92 1.24
CA THR A 222 9.17 15.85 0.14
C THR A 222 8.72 16.61 -1.11
N MET A 223 7.52 17.21 -1.09
CA MET A 223 6.89 17.89 -2.23
C MET A 223 6.94 19.42 -2.10
N ASP A 224 6.93 20.08 -3.23
CA ASP A 224 6.60 21.51 -3.40
C ASP A 224 5.51 21.68 -4.48
N LYS A 225 5.20 22.93 -4.84
CA LYS A 225 4.16 23.25 -5.84
C LYS A 225 4.45 22.72 -7.26
N ASN A 226 5.70 22.37 -7.56
CA ASN A 226 6.13 21.87 -8.86
C ASN A 226 6.31 20.32 -8.85
N SER A 227 6.04 19.68 -7.71
CA SER A 227 6.18 18.24 -7.53
C SER A 227 4.99 17.49 -8.09
N ILE A 228 5.26 16.36 -8.71
CA ILE A 228 4.27 15.34 -9.06
C ILE A 228 4.50 14.11 -8.17
N LEU A 229 3.46 13.67 -7.52
CA LEU A 229 3.40 12.36 -6.85
C LEU A 229 2.73 11.36 -7.79
N TYR A 230 3.44 10.32 -8.16
CA TYR A 230 2.88 9.16 -8.84
C TYR A 230 2.48 8.10 -7.83
N ILE A 231 1.23 7.69 -7.87
CA ILE A 231 0.69 6.59 -7.07
C ILE A 231 0.29 5.46 -8.01
N GLU A 232 0.73 4.25 -7.71
CA GLU A 232 0.29 3.03 -8.37
C GLU A 232 -0.17 2.03 -7.33
N VAL A 233 -1.36 1.44 -7.54
CA VAL A 233 -1.90 0.38 -6.70
C VAL A 233 -2.60 -0.67 -7.55
N PRO A 234 -2.61 -1.95 -7.14
CA PRO A 234 -3.38 -2.98 -7.81
C PRO A 234 -4.87 -2.65 -7.83
N LEU A 235 -5.51 -2.91 -8.95
CA LEU A 235 -6.97 -2.99 -9.04
C LEU A 235 -7.38 -4.46 -8.98
N GLU A 236 -7.58 -4.93 -7.77
CA GLU A 236 -7.90 -6.32 -7.49
C GLU A 236 -9.22 -6.75 -8.16
N ASP A 237 -9.28 -7.96 -8.67
CA ASP A 237 -10.44 -8.48 -9.42
C ASP A 237 -11.74 -8.38 -8.65
N ILE A 238 -11.70 -8.59 -7.34
CA ILE A 238 -12.86 -8.47 -6.46
C ILE A 238 -13.42 -7.03 -6.42
N ILE A 239 -12.58 -6.02 -6.65
CA ILE A 239 -12.99 -4.61 -6.75
C ILE A 239 -13.37 -4.26 -8.18
N PHE A 240 -12.62 -4.78 -9.17
CA PHE A 240 -12.85 -4.52 -10.59
C PHE A 240 -14.27 -4.88 -11.03
N ASN A 241 -14.78 -6.01 -10.56
CA ASN A 241 -16.10 -6.52 -10.87
C ASN A 241 -17.26 -5.79 -10.14
N ASN A 242 -16.98 -4.69 -9.41
CA ASN A 242 -17.97 -3.87 -8.68
C ASN A 242 -18.91 -4.67 -7.76
N GLU A 243 -18.41 -5.68 -7.10
CA GLU A 243 -19.23 -6.59 -6.32
C GLU A 243 -19.65 -5.94 -5.00
N LYS A 244 -20.97 -5.76 -4.84
CA LYS A 244 -21.58 -5.16 -3.62
C LYS A 244 -21.23 -5.92 -2.33
N ASP A 245 -20.93 -7.21 -2.46
CA ASP A 245 -20.64 -8.11 -1.34
C ASP A 245 -19.18 -8.59 -1.32
N SER A 246 -18.28 -7.73 -1.80
CA SER A 246 -16.83 -8.02 -1.85
C SER A 246 -16.25 -8.44 -0.49
N HIS A 247 -16.75 -7.89 0.63
CA HIS A 247 -16.37 -8.32 1.98
C HIS A 247 -16.75 -9.78 2.27
N LEU A 248 -17.87 -10.29 1.76
CA LEU A 248 -18.28 -11.68 1.92
C LEU A 248 -17.42 -12.64 1.08
N LYS A 249 -16.90 -12.16 -0.05
CA LYS A 249 -16.07 -12.94 -0.96
C LYS A 249 -14.60 -12.92 -0.57
N LYS A 250 -14.12 -11.86 0.08
CA LYS A 250 -12.75 -11.77 0.59
C LYS A 250 -12.61 -12.58 1.87
N LYS A 251 -12.30 -13.87 1.71
CA LYS A 251 -12.21 -14.84 2.80
C LYS A 251 -10.88 -14.91 3.50
N TYR A 252 -9.81 -14.45 2.84
CA TYR A 252 -8.45 -14.48 3.38
C TYR A 252 -7.67 -13.24 2.96
N TRP A 253 -6.73 -12.85 3.81
CA TRP A 253 -5.85 -11.70 3.61
C TRP A 253 -4.40 -12.15 3.60
N HIS A 254 -3.64 -11.56 2.68
CA HIS A 254 -2.21 -11.70 2.55
C HIS A 254 -1.52 -10.37 2.90
N GLU A 255 -0.41 -10.02 2.26
CA GLU A 255 0.31 -8.77 2.48
C GLU A 255 -0.48 -7.53 2.01
N HIS A 256 -1.34 -7.66 1.00
CA HIS A 256 -2.24 -6.59 0.59
C HIS A 256 -3.41 -6.51 1.55
N ILE A 257 -3.35 -5.56 2.48
CA ILE A 257 -4.39 -5.33 3.49
C ILE A 257 -5.39 -4.22 3.13
N ASN A 258 -5.20 -3.59 1.97
CA ASN A 258 -6.02 -2.50 1.46
C ASN A 258 -6.29 -2.69 -0.03
N PHE A 259 -7.55 -2.76 -0.42
CA PHE A 259 -8.00 -2.89 -1.80
C PHE A 259 -8.75 -1.64 -2.23
N TYR A 260 -8.23 -0.95 -3.23
CA TYR A 260 -8.72 0.35 -3.67
C TYR A 260 -9.72 0.23 -4.80
N SER A 261 -10.85 0.94 -4.66
CA SER A 261 -11.67 1.37 -5.79
C SER A 261 -11.21 2.74 -6.27
N GLU A 262 -11.60 3.14 -7.46
CA GLU A 262 -11.34 4.51 -7.94
C GLU A 262 -11.90 5.57 -6.97
N LYS A 263 -13.09 5.32 -6.42
CA LYS A 263 -13.73 6.23 -5.46
C LYS A 263 -12.92 6.35 -4.16
N SER A 264 -12.41 5.24 -3.63
CA SER A 264 -11.60 5.29 -2.40
C SER A 264 -10.25 5.95 -2.62
N LEU A 265 -9.62 5.71 -3.77
CA LEU A 265 -8.34 6.31 -4.10
C LEU A 265 -8.46 7.83 -4.25
N LYS A 266 -9.50 8.31 -4.96
CA LYS A 266 -9.81 9.74 -5.04
C LYS A 266 -10.05 10.36 -3.67
N ARG A 267 -10.84 9.70 -2.83
CA ARG A 267 -11.12 10.17 -1.47
C ARG A 267 -9.86 10.22 -0.58
N LEU A 268 -8.97 9.23 -0.70
CA LEU A 268 -7.71 9.22 0.02
C LEU A 268 -6.82 10.41 -0.36
N VAL A 269 -6.65 10.66 -1.65
CA VAL A 269 -5.85 11.78 -2.19
C VAL A 269 -6.40 13.12 -1.74
N GLU A 270 -7.72 13.32 -1.87
CA GLU A 270 -8.40 14.56 -1.45
C GLU A 270 -8.23 14.85 0.05
N ASN A 271 -8.27 13.80 0.90
CA ASN A 271 -8.18 13.93 2.35
C ASN A 271 -6.79 14.37 2.83
N VAL A 272 -5.75 14.24 2.01
CA VAL A 272 -4.37 14.61 2.36
C VAL A 272 -3.89 15.87 1.63
N MET A 273 -4.80 16.75 1.20
CA MET A 273 -4.47 18.02 0.50
C MET A 273 -3.74 17.85 -0.84
N LEU A 274 -3.92 16.72 -1.47
CA LEU A 274 -3.49 16.50 -2.85
C LEU A 274 -4.68 16.68 -3.79
N GLU A 275 -4.40 17.00 -5.04
CA GLU A 275 -5.36 16.95 -6.14
C GLU A 275 -4.86 16.00 -7.22
N ILE A 276 -5.78 15.23 -7.79
CA ILE A 276 -5.47 14.35 -8.91
C ILE A 276 -5.43 15.17 -10.18
N VAL A 277 -4.29 15.14 -10.88
CA VAL A 277 -4.13 15.77 -12.20
C VAL A 277 -4.42 14.80 -13.34
N ASP A 278 -4.16 13.52 -13.12
CA ASP A 278 -4.53 12.44 -14.06
C ASP A 278 -4.74 11.11 -13.33
N LEU A 279 -5.66 10.28 -13.83
CA LEU A 279 -5.95 8.95 -13.31
C LEU A 279 -6.36 8.04 -14.44
N ARG A 280 -5.70 6.91 -14.56
CA ARG A 280 -6.08 5.88 -15.54
C ARG A 280 -6.00 4.47 -14.94
N LYS A 281 -6.65 3.54 -15.65
CA LYS A 281 -6.50 2.10 -15.43
C LYS A 281 -5.62 1.54 -16.53
N LEU A 282 -4.59 0.81 -16.15
CA LEU A 282 -3.72 0.12 -17.10
C LEU A 282 -3.89 -1.38 -16.92
N LYS A 283 -4.07 -2.08 -18.03
CA LYS A 283 -3.99 -3.54 -18.07
C LYS A 283 -2.53 -3.93 -18.16
N VAL A 284 -2.07 -4.76 -17.22
CA VAL A 284 -0.69 -5.24 -17.15
C VAL A 284 -0.66 -6.75 -17.19
N ASN A 285 0.46 -7.30 -17.65
CA ASN A 285 0.71 -8.73 -17.61
C ASN A 285 1.64 -9.02 -16.43
N THR A 286 1.16 -9.79 -15.46
CA THR A 286 1.94 -10.17 -14.27
C THR A 286 2.64 -11.53 -14.42
N GLY A 287 2.70 -12.06 -15.64
CA GLY A 287 3.30 -13.36 -15.95
C GLY A 287 2.36 -14.56 -15.73
N ALA A 288 1.48 -14.50 -14.73
CA ALA A 288 0.52 -15.57 -14.43
C ALA A 288 -0.88 -15.28 -15.01
N SER A 289 -1.27 -14.00 -15.05
CA SER A 289 -2.57 -13.54 -15.56
C SER A 289 -2.50 -12.08 -15.97
N ALA A 290 -3.46 -11.63 -16.78
CA ALA A 290 -3.68 -10.22 -17.00
C ALA A 290 -4.36 -9.61 -15.77
N SER A 291 -3.80 -8.56 -15.21
CA SER A 291 -4.37 -7.79 -14.09
C SER A 291 -4.48 -6.32 -14.46
N TYR A 292 -5.11 -5.55 -13.58
CA TYR A 292 -5.24 -4.11 -13.75
C TYR A 292 -4.57 -3.38 -12.60
N ILE A 293 -4.05 -2.19 -12.89
CA ILE A 293 -3.53 -1.26 -11.90
C ILE A 293 -4.20 0.11 -12.09
N PHE A 294 -4.30 0.86 -10.99
CA PHE A 294 -4.55 2.29 -11.05
C PHE A 294 -3.22 3.04 -11.12
N GLN A 295 -3.12 3.98 -12.04
CA GLN A 295 -2.05 4.95 -12.13
C GLN A 295 -2.62 6.34 -11.88
N VAL A 296 -2.05 7.06 -10.92
CA VAL A 296 -2.55 8.38 -10.51
C VAL A 296 -1.38 9.35 -10.42
N ALA A 297 -1.49 10.46 -11.11
CA ALA A 297 -0.61 11.61 -10.94
C ALA A 297 -1.31 12.65 -10.06
N CYS A 298 -0.62 13.09 -9.02
CA CYS A 298 -1.13 14.04 -8.04
C CYS A 298 -0.16 15.20 -7.87
N ARG A 299 -0.70 16.36 -7.45
CA ARG A 299 0.09 17.50 -6.97
C ARG A 299 -0.51 18.06 -5.68
N ILE A 300 0.23 18.93 -5.01
CA ILE A 300 -0.30 19.67 -3.87
C ILE A 300 -1.44 20.56 -4.37
N LYS A 301 -2.58 20.48 -3.69
CA LYS A 301 -3.76 21.29 -4.01
C LYS A 301 -3.44 22.76 -3.85
N SER A 302 -3.65 23.54 -4.91
CA SER A 302 -3.57 25.00 -4.84
C SER A 302 -4.71 25.55 -3.99
N ASN A 303 -4.38 26.44 -3.04
CA ASN A 303 -5.37 27.12 -2.19
C ASN A 303 -6.21 28.09 -3.01
#